data_e0a27492c897cf3dad7bfd777fa39b85
#
_entry.id   e0a27492c897cf3dad7bfd777fa39b85
#
_cell.length_a   1.000
_cell.length_b   1.000
_cell.length_c   1.000
_cell.angle_alpha   90.00
_cell.angle_beta   90.00
_cell.angle_gamma   90.00
#
_symmetry.space_group_name_H-M   'P 1'
#
loop_
_entity.id
_entity.type
_entity.pdbx_description
1 polymer ?
#
loop_
_entity_poly.entity_id
_entity_poly.type
_entity_poly.pdbx_seq_one_letter_code
_entity_poly.pdbx_strand_id
1 'polypeptide(L)'
;MEPDYNNNYHNSYQSEFKPNGFDDLHLDDEVYEIKSDRINPEDFYQHSQKKRYSEVSLRNMPVVLIIILANLLAGIMCIIAGSDHFETGGLNYQYIHNNKEYIRLLTYMFLHANLPHFINNMVALYLFGSRLEPRVGSLRTAIIYFGSGLASGLVSVYVSHLINPDVIRFAAGASGAIFGVMCATLFTNFSSKTDSNKTTVIVSIALIVVYALISNGANVDILGHLG
;
A
#
# COMPACT_ATOMS: atom_id res chain seq x y z
N MET A 1 -6.16 50.95 -41.47
CA MET A 1 -7.04 49.81 -41.87
C MET A 1 -6.44 48.56 -41.22
N GLU A 2 -6.89 48.25 -40.04
CA GLU A 2 -6.53 46.98 -39.35
C GLU A 2 -7.57 45.95 -39.73
N PRO A 3 -7.19 44.70 -40.03
CA PRO A 3 -8.14 43.65 -40.35
C PRO A 3 -8.79 43.09 -39.07
N ASP A 4 -10.09 43.03 -39.09
CA ASP A 4 -10.98 42.53 -38.06
C ASP A 4 -10.87 40.98 -37.99
N TYR A 5 -10.21 40.44 -36.93
CA TYR A 5 -9.93 39.02 -36.73
C TYR A 5 -10.96 38.30 -35.86
N ASN A 6 -12.16 38.87 -35.67
CA ASN A 6 -13.01 38.41 -34.55
C ASN A 6 -14.31 37.65 -34.94
N ASN A 7 -14.49 37.17 -36.17
CA ASN A 7 -15.82 36.61 -36.50
C ASN A 7 -15.89 35.25 -37.21
N ASN A 8 -14.81 34.46 -37.30
CA ASN A 8 -14.87 33.18 -38.02
C ASN A 8 -14.53 31.91 -37.23
N TYR A 9 -14.35 31.98 -35.90
CA TYR A 9 -14.04 30.78 -35.11
C TYR A 9 -15.21 30.21 -34.28
N HIS A 10 -16.40 30.80 -34.37
CA HIS A 10 -17.52 30.41 -33.49
C HIS A 10 -18.48 29.34 -34.06
N ASN A 11 -18.34 28.90 -35.30
CA ASN A 11 -19.34 28.01 -35.91
C ASN A 11 -18.85 26.65 -36.41
N SER A 12 -17.62 26.24 -36.14
CA SER A 12 -17.12 24.94 -36.64
C SER A 12 -16.94 23.83 -35.56
N TYR A 13 -17.22 24.11 -34.30
CA TYR A 13 -17.05 23.13 -33.22
C TYR A 13 -18.34 22.56 -32.59
N GLN A 14 -19.53 22.85 -33.19
CA GLN A 14 -20.80 22.37 -32.61
C GLN A 14 -21.38 21.10 -33.25
N SER A 15 -20.70 20.43 -34.18
CA SER A 15 -21.38 19.34 -34.91
C SER A 15 -20.77 17.93 -34.82
N GLU A 16 -19.69 17.66 -34.06
CA GLU A 16 -19.08 16.32 -34.16
C GLU A 16 -18.59 15.69 -32.84
N PHE A 17 -19.08 16.07 -31.67
CA PHE A 17 -18.77 15.30 -30.48
C PHE A 17 -20.04 14.72 -29.83
N LYS A 18 -20.50 13.55 -30.32
CA LYS A 18 -21.38 12.65 -29.60
C LYS A 18 -20.49 11.62 -28.88
N PRO A 19 -20.29 11.68 -27.56
CA PRO A 19 -19.65 10.61 -26.86
C PRO A 19 -20.61 9.42 -26.75
N ASN A 20 -20.36 8.38 -27.54
CA ASN A 20 -21.00 7.09 -27.32
C ASN A 20 -20.47 6.49 -26.01
N GLY A 21 -21.35 6.29 -25.03
CA GLY A 21 -21.06 5.44 -23.89
C GLY A 21 -20.98 6.10 -22.52
N PHE A 22 -21.79 7.13 -22.23
CA PHE A 22 -21.87 7.73 -20.89
C PHE A 22 -23.27 7.64 -20.25
N ASP A 23 -24.13 6.72 -20.71
CA ASP A 23 -25.51 6.62 -20.21
C ASP A 23 -25.67 5.98 -18.84
N ASP A 24 -24.57 5.50 -18.20
CA ASP A 24 -24.62 4.79 -16.90
C ASP A 24 -23.91 5.50 -15.74
N LEU A 25 -23.54 6.78 -15.88
CA LEU A 25 -23.03 7.56 -14.77
C LEU A 25 -24.18 8.26 -14.04
N HIS A 26 -24.67 7.65 -12.96
CA HIS A 26 -25.42 8.36 -11.93
C HIS A 26 -24.53 9.47 -11.35
N LEU A 27 -24.67 10.67 -11.90
CA LEU A 27 -24.15 11.89 -11.30
C LEU A 27 -25.18 12.30 -10.25
N ASP A 28 -24.77 12.32 -8.99
CA ASP A 28 -25.56 12.91 -7.90
C ASP A 28 -25.92 14.34 -8.29
N ASP A 29 -27.20 14.71 -8.10
CA ASP A 29 -27.88 15.93 -8.59
C ASP A 29 -27.37 17.24 -7.95
N GLU A 30 -26.08 17.46 -7.79
CA GLU A 30 -25.55 18.78 -7.54
C GLU A 30 -25.29 19.47 -8.88
N VAL A 31 -26.31 20.15 -9.39
CA VAL A 31 -26.20 21.05 -10.54
C VAL A 31 -25.34 22.26 -10.15
N TYR A 32 -24.03 22.17 -10.39
CA TYR A 32 -23.17 23.35 -10.36
C TYR A 32 -23.48 24.21 -11.59
N GLU A 33 -24.07 25.39 -11.37
CA GLU A 33 -24.15 26.45 -12.40
C GLU A 33 -22.74 26.78 -12.87
N ILE A 34 -22.33 26.19 -14.00
CA ILE A 34 -21.08 26.54 -14.67
C ILE A 34 -21.31 27.88 -15.35
N LYS A 35 -20.88 28.99 -14.69
CA LYS A 35 -20.75 30.28 -15.37
C LYS A 35 -19.72 30.12 -16.48
N SER A 36 -20.16 30.30 -17.72
CA SER A 36 -19.46 29.95 -18.98
C SER A 36 -18.25 30.84 -19.33
N ASP A 37 -17.73 31.66 -18.40
CA ASP A 37 -16.63 32.55 -18.70
C ASP A 37 -15.29 31.87 -18.37
N ARG A 38 -14.75 31.17 -19.39
CA ARG A 38 -13.37 30.64 -19.41
C ARG A 38 -13.10 29.47 -18.45
N ILE A 39 -13.65 28.32 -18.78
CA ILE A 39 -13.14 27.06 -18.19
C ILE A 39 -11.76 26.81 -18.79
N ASN A 40 -10.70 27.07 -18.00
CA ASN A 40 -9.37 26.63 -18.36
C ASN A 40 -9.34 25.09 -18.31
N PRO A 41 -8.98 24.38 -19.39
CA PRO A 41 -8.87 22.91 -19.36
C PRO A 41 -7.97 22.39 -18.24
N GLU A 42 -6.95 23.17 -17.81
CA GLU A 42 -6.10 22.83 -16.70
C GLU A 42 -6.84 22.80 -15.35
N ASP A 43 -7.84 23.69 -15.15
CA ASP A 43 -8.66 23.71 -13.93
C ASP A 43 -9.55 22.47 -13.82
N PHE A 44 -10.04 21.98 -14.97
CA PHE A 44 -10.81 20.73 -15.02
C PHE A 44 -9.92 19.52 -14.67
N TYR A 45 -8.69 19.45 -15.20
CA TYR A 45 -7.73 18.43 -14.85
C TYR A 45 -7.29 18.52 -13.38
N GLN A 46 -7.06 19.69 -12.85
CA GLN A 46 -6.71 19.93 -11.44
C GLN A 46 -7.87 19.52 -10.51
N HIS A 47 -9.12 19.85 -10.85
CA HIS A 47 -10.29 19.52 -10.05
C HIS A 47 -10.59 18.00 -10.07
N SER A 48 -10.49 17.35 -11.22
CA SER A 48 -10.67 15.90 -11.35
C SER A 48 -9.57 15.12 -10.62
N GLN A 49 -8.33 15.61 -10.64
CA GLN A 49 -7.22 15.02 -9.88
C GLN A 49 -7.41 15.24 -8.37
N LYS A 50 -7.82 16.45 -7.93
CA LYS A 50 -8.03 16.77 -6.51
C LYS A 50 -9.16 15.95 -5.89
N LYS A 51 -10.26 15.70 -6.62
CA LYS A 51 -11.38 14.85 -6.18
C LYS A 51 -10.96 13.37 -6.07
N ARG A 52 -10.04 12.89 -6.91
CA ARG A 52 -9.56 11.50 -6.92
C ARG A 52 -8.62 11.18 -5.75
N TYR A 53 -7.96 12.17 -5.14
CA TYR A 53 -6.94 11.96 -4.10
C TYR A 53 -7.34 12.49 -2.71
N SER A 54 -8.51 13.13 -2.54
CA SER A 54 -8.86 13.84 -1.31
C SER A 54 -9.56 13.02 -0.24
N GLU A 55 -10.09 11.84 -0.55
CA GLU A 55 -10.78 11.01 0.43
C GLU A 55 -10.18 9.62 0.54
N VAL A 56 -9.65 9.30 1.73
CA VAL A 56 -9.33 7.92 2.11
C VAL A 56 -10.68 7.21 2.36
N SER A 57 -11.28 6.71 1.28
CA SER A 57 -12.49 5.91 1.38
C SER A 57 -12.13 4.44 1.56
N LEU A 58 -12.77 3.77 2.51
CA LEU A 58 -12.62 2.31 2.70
C LEU A 58 -12.94 1.51 1.43
N ARG A 59 -13.79 2.06 0.56
CA ARG A 59 -14.14 1.46 -0.74
C ARG A 59 -12.95 1.40 -1.71
N ASN A 60 -11.96 2.26 -1.51
CA ASN A 60 -10.81 2.40 -2.43
C ASN A 60 -9.57 1.59 -2.00
N MET A 61 -9.70 0.77 -0.93
CA MET A 61 -8.59 -0.04 -0.41
C MET A 61 -9.05 -1.44 0.06
N PRO A 62 -9.79 -2.19 -0.78
CA PRO A 62 -10.34 -3.48 -0.39
C PRO A 62 -9.27 -4.52 -0.06
N VAL A 63 -8.14 -4.55 -0.78
CA VAL A 63 -7.06 -5.52 -0.51
C VAL A 63 -6.38 -5.24 0.81
N VAL A 64 -6.10 -3.98 1.14
CA VAL A 64 -5.53 -3.60 2.45
C VAL A 64 -6.47 -4.04 3.57
N LEU A 65 -7.78 -3.82 3.44
CA LEU A 65 -8.76 -4.24 4.45
C LEU A 65 -8.84 -5.77 4.57
N ILE A 66 -8.80 -6.50 3.46
CA ILE A 66 -8.77 -7.96 3.47
C ILE A 66 -7.52 -8.49 4.18
N ILE A 67 -6.35 -7.89 3.92
CA ILE A 67 -5.11 -8.31 4.58
C ILE A 67 -5.15 -8.01 6.08
N ILE A 68 -5.67 -6.83 6.50
CA ILE A 68 -5.84 -6.51 7.92
C ILE A 68 -6.79 -7.51 8.59
N LEU A 69 -7.91 -7.81 7.96
CA LEU A 69 -8.87 -8.79 8.48
C LEU A 69 -8.25 -10.19 8.58
N ALA A 70 -7.49 -10.63 7.57
CA ALA A 70 -6.80 -11.92 7.60
C ALA A 70 -5.79 -12.01 8.75
N ASN A 71 -5.03 -10.93 9.00
CA ASN A 71 -4.10 -10.85 10.15
C ASN A 71 -4.85 -10.89 11.48
N LEU A 72 -6.00 -10.20 11.59
CA LEU A 72 -6.83 -10.23 12.79
C LEU A 72 -7.36 -11.64 13.06
N LEU A 73 -7.90 -12.31 12.04
CA LEU A 73 -8.40 -13.68 12.15
C LEU A 73 -7.30 -14.67 12.54
N ALA A 74 -6.12 -14.55 11.91
CA ALA A 74 -4.96 -15.38 12.27
C ALA A 74 -4.53 -15.16 13.73
N GLY A 75 -4.48 -13.91 14.20
CA GLY A 75 -4.19 -13.59 15.59
C GLY A 75 -5.20 -14.17 16.58
N ILE A 76 -6.50 -14.10 16.26
CA ILE A 76 -7.57 -14.72 17.07
C ILE A 76 -7.39 -16.24 17.11
N MET A 77 -7.13 -16.86 15.96
CA MET A 77 -6.91 -18.31 15.88
C MET A 77 -5.72 -18.76 16.72
N CYS A 78 -4.61 -18.00 16.70
CA CYS A 78 -3.44 -18.28 17.55
C CYS A 78 -3.78 -18.21 19.04
N ILE A 79 -4.58 -17.24 19.48
CA ILE A 79 -5.04 -17.12 20.87
C ILE A 79 -5.91 -18.30 21.28
N ILE A 80 -6.87 -18.69 20.43
CA ILE A 80 -7.80 -19.81 20.71
C ILE A 80 -7.07 -21.14 20.73
N ALA A 81 -6.14 -21.36 19.79
CA ALA A 81 -5.42 -22.61 19.66
C ALA A 81 -4.45 -22.87 20.82
N GLY A 82 -4.00 -21.81 21.53
CA GLY A 82 -3.11 -21.94 22.69
C GLY A 82 -1.77 -22.62 22.40
N SER A 83 -1.48 -22.91 21.13
CA SER A 83 -0.28 -23.62 20.66
C SER A 83 0.85 -22.62 20.39
N ASP A 84 2.09 -23.10 20.37
CA ASP A 84 3.23 -22.34 19.89
C ASP A 84 3.13 -22.13 18.38
N HIS A 85 2.41 -21.07 17.99
CA HIS A 85 2.16 -20.74 16.59
C HIS A 85 3.43 -20.36 15.82
N PHE A 86 4.54 -20.06 16.51
CA PHE A 86 5.85 -19.89 15.87
C PHE A 86 6.41 -21.21 15.38
N GLU A 87 6.27 -22.29 16.14
CA GLU A 87 6.66 -23.62 15.69
C GLU A 87 5.81 -24.10 14.53
N THR A 88 4.52 -23.79 14.52
CA THR A 88 3.60 -24.29 13.50
C THR A 88 3.64 -23.53 12.18
N GLY A 89 3.91 -22.22 12.19
CA GLY A 89 3.78 -21.38 11.00
C GLY A 89 4.87 -20.31 10.81
N GLY A 90 5.78 -20.13 11.79
CA GLY A 90 6.86 -19.16 11.70
C GLY A 90 7.98 -19.59 10.75
N LEU A 91 8.74 -18.60 10.27
CA LEU A 91 9.91 -18.84 9.43
C LEU A 91 11.02 -19.50 10.22
N ASN A 92 11.55 -20.60 9.70
CA ASN A 92 12.72 -21.29 10.22
C ASN A 92 13.45 -21.99 9.08
N TYR A 93 14.79 -21.89 9.05
CA TYR A 93 15.62 -22.47 7.98
C TYR A 93 15.46 -23.98 7.88
N GLN A 94 15.49 -24.72 8.99
CA GLN A 94 15.43 -26.17 8.98
C GLN A 94 14.09 -26.67 8.40
N TYR A 95 12.97 -26.06 8.83
CA TYR A 95 11.65 -26.43 8.30
C TYR A 95 11.51 -26.11 6.81
N ILE A 96 12.01 -24.97 6.36
CA ILE A 96 11.90 -24.57 4.95
C ILE A 96 12.87 -25.34 4.08
N HIS A 97 14.15 -25.46 4.47
CA HIS A 97 15.19 -26.05 3.64
C HIS A 97 15.17 -27.58 3.69
N ASN A 98 15.12 -28.17 4.88
CA ASN A 98 15.19 -29.61 5.09
C ASN A 98 13.82 -30.29 4.91
N ASN A 99 12.78 -29.77 5.57
CA ASN A 99 11.45 -30.36 5.55
C ASN A 99 10.61 -29.92 4.34
N LYS A 100 11.07 -28.92 3.55
CA LYS A 100 10.35 -28.39 2.38
C LYS A 100 9.01 -27.73 2.72
N GLU A 101 8.87 -27.19 3.93
CA GLU A 101 7.65 -26.54 4.40
C GLU A 101 7.56 -25.08 3.87
N TYR A 102 7.54 -24.93 2.53
CA TYR A 102 7.55 -23.62 1.86
C TYR A 102 6.34 -22.74 2.18
N ILE A 103 5.24 -23.35 2.64
CA ILE A 103 4.04 -22.63 3.07
C ILE A 103 4.37 -21.62 4.19
N ARG A 104 5.41 -21.87 4.99
CA ARG A 104 5.88 -20.96 6.03
C ARG A 104 6.30 -19.58 5.53
N LEU A 105 6.76 -19.51 4.25
CA LEU A 105 7.05 -18.23 3.59
C LEU A 105 5.80 -17.35 3.40
N LEU A 106 4.62 -17.93 3.51
CA LEU A 106 3.36 -17.21 3.46
C LEU A 106 2.76 -17.02 4.86
N THR A 107 2.70 -18.10 5.66
CA THR A 107 2.01 -18.08 6.97
C THR A 107 2.67 -17.14 7.96
N TYR A 108 4.00 -16.99 7.95
CA TYR A 108 4.73 -16.12 8.87
C TYR A 108 4.26 -14.67 8.83
N MET A 109 3.79 -14.19 7.66
CA MET A 109 3.32 -12.80 7.50
C MET A 109 2.06 -12.49 8.32
N PHE A 110 1.35 -13.51 8.79
CA PHE A 110 0.12 -13.39 9.56
C PHE A 110 0.31 -13.67 11.05
N LEU A 111 1.50 -14.09 11.46
CA LEU A 111 1.84 -14.37 12.85
C LEU A 111 2.49 -13.14 13.50
N HIS A 112 2.20 -12.90 14.78
CA HIS A 112 2.73 -11.77 15.51
C HIS A 112 3.18 -12.18 16.91
N ALA A 113 4.37 -11.69 17.32
CA ALA A 113 4.98 -12.06 18.59
C ALA A 113 4.17 -11.58 19.82
N ASN A 114 3.50 -10.44 19.70
CA ASN A 114 2.73 -9.84 20.76
C ASN A 114 1.73 -8.82 20.20
N LEU A 115 0.81 -8.37 21.05
CA LEU A 115 -0.22 -7.40 20.69
C LEU A 115 0.34 -6.04 20.20
N PRO A 116 1.35 -5.43 20.85
CA PRO A 116 1.97 -4.21 20.33
C PRO A 116 2.55 -4.38 18.92
N HIS A 117 3.23 -5.50 18.63
CA HIS A 117 3.76 -5.81 17.31
C HIS A 117 2.64 -5.92 16.27
N PHE A 118 1.56 -6.62 16.60
CA PHE A 118 0.36 -6.71 15.75
C PHE A 118 -0.23 -5.33 15.46
N ILE A 119 -0.48 -4.53 16.50
CA ILE A 119 -1.08 -3.19 16.34
C ILE A 119 -0.21 -2.30 15.46
N ASN A 120 1.11 -2.26 15.71
CA ASN A 120 2.04 -1.45 14.92
C ASN A 120 2.02 -1.84 13.43
N ASN A 121 2.00 -3.15 13.13
CA ASN A 121 1.89 -3.64 11.78
C ASN A 121 0.56 -3.21 11.12
N MET A 122 -0.56 -3.38 11.80
CA MET A 122 -1.88 -3.02 11.24
C MET A 122 -2.02 -1.53 11.03
N VAL A 123 -1.54 -0.70 11.95
CA VAL A 123 -1.52 0.76 11.80
C VAL A 123 -0.66 1.19 10.61
N ALA A 124 0.55 0.64 10.49
CA ALA A 124 1.44 0.95 9.36
C ALA A 124 0.82 0.52 8.02
N LEU A 125 0.27 -0.71 7.95
CA LEU A 125 -0.41 -1.20 6.75
C LEU A 125 -1.59 -0.32 6.36
N TYR A 126 -2.41 0.10 7.33
CA TYR A 126 -3.51 1.02 7.07
C TYR A 126 -3.03 2.38 6.55
N LEU A 127 -2.05 2.99 7.23
CA LEU A 127 -1.55 4.33 6.89
C LEU A 127 -0.93 4.38 5.49
N PHE A 128 -0.11 3.40 5.14
CA PHE A 128 0.58 3.39 3.85
C PHE A 128 -0.24 2.71 2.76
N GLY A 129 -0.91 1.62 3.07
CA GLY A 129 -1.75 0.89 2.12
C GLY A 129 -2.95 1.70 1.63
N SER A 130 -3.59 2.48 2.53
CA SER A 130 -4.69 3.38 2.16
C SER A 130 -4.28 4.49 1.18
N ARG A 131 -3.00 4.81 1.13
CA ARG A 131 -2.43 5.77 0.16
C ARG A 131 -1.93 5.09 -1.12
N LEU A 132 -1.46 3.86 -1.01
CA LEU A 132 -0.92 3.10 -2.14
C LEU A 132 -2.04 2.55 -3.02
N GLU A 133 -2.97 1.81 -2.44
CA GLU A 133 -3.97 1.03 -3.19
C GLU A 133 -4.82 1.90 -4.14
N PRO A 134 -5.33 3.09 -3.75
CA PRO A 134 -6.06 3.96 -4.68
C PRO A 134 -5.23 4.46 -5.86
N ARG A 135 -3.90 4.47 -5.73
CA ARG A 135 -2.98 4.99 -6.77
C ARG A 135 -2.55 3.92 -7.76
N VAL A 136 -2.22 2.74 -7.26
CA VAL A 136 -1.66 1.67 -8.09
C VAL A 136 -2.67 0.57 -8.42
N GLY A 137 -3.79 0.53 -7.70
CA GLY A 137 -4.84 -0.47 -7.82
C GLY A 137 -4.60 -1.71 -6.95
N SER A 138 -5.69 -2.43 -6.68
CA SER A 138 -5.73 -3.55 -5.73
C SER A 138 -4.77 -4.69 -6.09
N LEU A 139 -4.73 -5.12 -7.36
CA LEU A 139 -3.85 -6.21 -7.79
C LEU A 139 -2.36 -5.89 -7.57
N ARG A 140 -1.93 -4.67 -7.94
CA ARG A 140 -0.54 -4.26 -7.75
C ARG A 140 -0.20 -4.13 -6.26
N THR A 141 -1.12 -3.65 -5.44
CA THR A 141 -0.94 -3.59 -3.98
C THR A 141 -0.77 -4.98 -3.38
N ALA A 142 -1.57 -5.97 -3.81
CA ALA A 142 -1.41 -7.35 -3.40
C ALA A 142 -0.05 -7.93 -3.82
N ILE A 143 0.35 -7.71 -5.08
CA ILE A 143 1.66 -8.19 -5.60
C ILE A 143 2.81 -7.57 -4.79
N ILE A 144 2.74 -6.27 -4.47
CA ILE A 144 3.77 -5.59 -3.67
C ILE A 144 3.81 -6.19 -2.26
N TYR A 145 2.67 -6.35 -1.59
CA TYR A 145 2.61 -6.90 -0.23
C TYR A 145 3.17 -8.33 -0.17
N PHE A 146 2.61 -9.25 -0.95
CA PHE A 146 3.03 -10.64 -0.92
C PHE A 146 4.43 -10.85 -1.50
N GLY A 147 4.79 -10.13 -2.57
CA GLY A 147 6.11 -10.22 -3.18
C GLY A 147 7.22 -9.74 -2.24
N SER A 148 7.06 -8.59 -1.59
CA SER A 148 8.03 -8.10 -0.61
C SER A 148 8.08 -8.97 0.65
N GLY A 149 6.93 -9.49 1.10
CA GLY A 149 6.90 -10.45 2.21
C GLY A 149 7.67 -11.72 1.88
N LEU A 150 7.43 -12.35 0.73
CA LEU A 150 8.18 -13.53 0.30
C LEU A 150 9.68 -13.27 0.19
N ALA A 151 10.07 -12.15 -0.45
CA ALA A 151 11.47 -11.77 -0.57
C ALA A 151 12.13 -11.54 0.79
N SER A 152 11.49 -10.79 1.67
CA SER A 152 11.94 -10.55 3.03
C SER A 152 12.09 -11.85 3.84
N GLY A 153 11.10 -12.74 3.73
CA GLY A 153 11.14 -14.05 4.40
C GLY A 153 12.31 -14.92 3.94
N LEU A 154 12.56 -14.96 2.63
CA LEU A 154 13.71 -15.69 2.08
C LEU A 154 15.03 -15.11 2.56
N VAL A 155 15.21 -13.78 2.47
CA VAL A 155 16.42 -13.11 2.97
C VAL A 155 16.62 -13.39 4.44
N SER A 156 15.59 -13.21 5.28
CA SER A 156 15.65 -13.47 6.71
C SER A 156 16.12 -14.89 7.03
N VAL A 157 15.51 -15.89 6.42
CA VAL A 157 15.82 -17.30 6.66
C VAL A 157 17.26 -17.64 6.31
N TYR A 158 17.69 -17.28 5.08
CA TYR A 158 19.01 -17.70 4.61
C TYR A 158 20.14 -16.88 5.23
N VAL A 159 19.96 -15.57 5.42
CA VAL A 159 20.96 -14.71 6.04
C VAL A 159 21.11 -15.03 7.53
N SER A 160 20.00 -15.28 8.25
CA SER A 160 20.06 -15.70 9.66
C SER A 160 20.82 -17.01 9.82
N HIS A 161 20.60 -17.98 8.92
CA HIS A 161 21.34 -19.26 8.93
C HIS A 161 22.82 -19.08 8.61
N LEU A 162 23.18 -18.21 7.64
CA LEU A 162 24.58 -17.94 7.30
C LEU A 162 25.37 -17.29 8.45
N ILE A 163 24.71 -16.40 9.22
CA ILE A 163 25.36 -15.70 10.34
C ILE A 163 25.47 -16.62 11.58
N ASN A 164 24.44 -17.42 11.88
CA ASN A 164 24.38 -18.27 13.05
C ASN A 164 23.73 -19.63 12.72
N PRO A 165 24.46 -20.57 12.13
CA PRO A 165 23.91 -21.85 11.67
C PRO A 165 23.31 -22.71 12.81
N ASP A 166 23.87 -22.60 14.00
CA ASP A 166 23.51 -23.42 15.17
C ASP A 166 22.33 -22.88 15.97
N VAL A 167 21.85 -21.66 15.64
CA VAL A 167 20.76 -21.03 16.37
C VAL A 167 19.43 -21.27 15.65
N ILE A 168 18.53 -22.01 16.31
CA ILE A 168 17.15 -22.15 15.85
C ILE A 168 16.41 -20.85 16.11
N ARG A 169 16.09 -20.14 15.04
CA ARG A 169 15.33 -18.88 15.10
C ARG A 169 14.01 -19.04 14.37
N PHE A 170 12.95 -18.50 14.96
CA PHE A 170 11.67 -18.33 14.32
C PHE A 170 11.43 -16.85 14.09
N ALA A 171 11.17 -16.47 12.83
CA ALA A 171 10.72 -15.13 12.51
C ALA A 171 9.23 -15.13 12.16
N ALA A 172 8.54 -14.07 12.55
CA ALA A 172 7.12 -13.89 12.27
C ALA A 172 6.77 -12.39 12.26
N GLY A 173 5.83 -12.03 11.39
CA GLY A 173 5.31 -10.67 11.28
C GLY A 173 5.08 -10.23 9.84
N ALA A 174 4.11 -9.35 9.67
CA ALA A 174 3.80 -8.72 8.39
C ALA A 174 4.83 -7.65 7.97
N SER A 175 5.81 -7.35 8.84
CA SER A 175 6.68 -6.17 8.72
C SER A 175 7.44 -6.10 7.40
N GLY A 176 8.02 -7.21 6.91
CA GLY A 176 8.72 -7.24 5.64
C GLY A 176 7.82 -6.88 4.44
N ALA A 177 6.60 -7.41 4.43
CA ALA A 177 5.59 -7.06 3.43
C ALA A 177 5.18 -5.58 3.53
N ILE A 178 5.02 -5.07 4.74
CA ILE A 178 4.65 -3.67 5.01
C ILE A 178 5.76 -2.72 4.59
N PHE A 179 7.03 -3.06 4.77
CA PHE A 179 8.14 -2.26 4.25
C PHE A 179 8.06 -2.10 2.73
N GLY A 180 7.72 -3.16 1.99
CA GLY A 180 7.49 -3.06 0.56
C GLY A 180 6.36 -2.09 0.19
N VAL A 181 5.24 -2.13 0.94
CA VAL A 181 4.12 -1.18 0.77
C VAL A 181 4.56 0.26 1.08
N MET A 182 5.36 0.46 2.14
CA MET A 182 5.90 1.76 2.54
C MET A 182 6.82 2.33 1.45
N CYS A 183 7.77 1.54 0.95
CA CYS A 183 8.68 1.93 -0.13
C CYS A 183 7.92 2.26 -1.42
N ALA A 184 6.94 1.44 -1.80
CA ALA A 184 6.10 1.71 -2.97
C ALA A 184 5.28 3.00 -2.82
N THR A 185 4.76 3.27 -1.62
CA THR A 185 4.05 4.52 -1.31
C THR A 185 4.98 5.74 -1.45
N LEU A 186 6.22 5.63 -0.94
CA LEU A 186 7.23 6.67 -1.13
C LEU A 186 7.53 6.90 -2.60
N PHE A 187 7.78 5.83 -3.35
CA PHE A 187 8.10 5.93 -4.78
C PHE A 187 6.98 6.61 -5.58
N THR A 188 5.72 6.26 -5.30
CA THR A 188 4.58 6.91 -5.94
C THR A 188 4.43 8.38 -5.56
N ASN A 189 4.85 8.78 -4.36
CA ASN A 189 4.86 10.18 -3.93
C ASN A 189 6.00 10.98 -4.61
N PHE A 190 7.19 10.41 -4.76
CA PHE A 190 8.31 11.05 -5.48
C PHE A 190 8.00 11.29 -6.96
N SER A 191 7.29 10.37 -7.57
CA SER A 191 6.95 10.44 -9.00
C SER A 191 5.90 11.54 -9.33
N SER A 192 5.23 12.09 -8.33
CA SER A 192 4.22 13.14 -8.49
C SER A 192 4.85 14.52 -8.36
N LYS A 193 4.69 15.37 -9.39
CA LYS A 193 5.35 16.69 -9.50
C LYS A 193 4.75 17.82 -8.63
N THR A 194 3.91 17.52 -7.64
CA THR A 194 3.20 18.53 -6.82
C THR A 194 3.99 18.90 -5.57
N ASP A 195 4.14 20.17 -5.27
CA ASP A 195 4.91 20.69 -4.10
C ASP A 195 4.41 20.19 -2.72
N SER A 196 3.14 19.86 -2.62
CA SER A 196 2.56 19.19 -1.43
C SER A 196 3.21 17.84 -1.11
N ASN A 197 3.96 17.25 -2.05
CA ASN A 197 4.57 15.94 -1.90
C ASN A 197 5.85 15.93 -1.07
N LYS A 198 6.58 17.02 -0.98
CA LYS A 198 7.84 17.09 -0.20
C LYS A 198 7.57 16.83 1.28
N THR A 199 6.59 17.47 1.87
CA THR A 199 6.19 17.23 3.26
C THR A 199 5.70 15.80 3.47
N THR A 200 4.89 15.29 2.55
CA THR A 200 4.39 13.90 2.61
C THR A 200 5.55 12.90 2.55
N VAL A 201 6.54 13.13 1.70
CA VAL A 201 7.74 12.28 1.59
C VAL A 201 8.54 12.32 2.89
N ILE A 202 8.81 13.51 3.44
CA ILE A 202 9.57 13.66 4.70
C ILE A 202 8.84 12.94 5.84
N VAL A 203 7.53 13.15 5.98
CA VAL A 203 6.71 12.48 6.99
C VAL A 203 6.71 10.96 6.78
N SER A 204 6.63 10.49 5.55
CA SER A 204 6.67 9.05 5.26
C SER A 204 8.04 8.43 5.62
N ILE A 205 9.14 9.10 5.29
CA ILE A 205 10.49 8.66 5.68
C ILE A 205 10.61 8.63 7.20
N ALA A 206 10.17 9.69 7.90
CA ALA A 206 10.20 9.73 9.35
C ALA A 206 9.39 8.59 9.97
N LEU A 207 8.20 8.29 9.46
CA LEU A 207 7.36 7.18 9.91
C LEU A 207 8.03 5.82 9.66
N ILE A 208 8.70 5.62 8.52
CA ILE A 208 9.46 4.40 8.24
C ILE A 208 10.59 4.22 9.24
N VAL A 209 11.36 5.28 9.51
CA VAL A 209 12.46 5.25 10.49
C VAL A 209 11.92 4.96 11.88
N VAL A 210 10.86 5.63 12.32
CA VAL A 210 10.22 5.38 13.61
C VAL A 210 9.71 3.94 13.69
N TYR A 211 9.05 3.45 12.65
CA TYR A 211 8.58 2.07 12.60
C TYR A 211 9.73 1.06 12.71
N ALA A 212 10.84 1.29 11.99
CA ALA A 212 12.03 0.43 12.07
C ALA A 212 12.66 0.43 13.47
N LEU A 213 12.73 1.60 14.14
CA LEU A 213 13.26 1.72 15.50
C LEU A 213 12.38 1.02 16.54
N ILE A 214 11.05 1.17 16.44
CA ILE A 214 10.11 0.50 17.36
C ILE A 214 10.14 -1.00 17.14
N SER A 215 10.22 -1.47 15.89
CA SER A 215 10.28 -2.89 15.57
C SER A 215 11.55 -3.56 16.12
N ASN A 216 12.68 -2.85 16.20
CA ASN A 216 13.94 -3.36 16.74
C ASN A 216 13.93 -3.56 18.26
N GLY A 217 13.07 -2.85 19.00
CA GLY A 217 12.99 -2.94 20.47
C GLY A 217 12.36 -4.21 21.04
N ALA A 218 11.78 -5.08 20.19
CA ALA A 218 10.96 -6.23 20.61
C ALA A 218 11.50 -7.60 20.16
N ASN A 219 12.83 -7.80 20.08
CA ASN A 219 13.43 -9.04 19.51
C ASN A 219 12.93 -9.36 18.09
N VAL A 220 12.69 -8.33 17.29
CA VAL A 220 12.22 -8.46 15.93
C VAL A 220 13.40 -8.75 14.99
N ASP A 221 13.19 -9.58 13.98
CA ASP A 221 14.20 -9.95 12.99
C ASP A 221 14.62 -8.73 12.14
N ILE A 222 15.77 -8.13 12.50
CA ILE A 222 16.35 -6.97 11.81
C ILE A 222 16.69 -7.31 10.35
N LEU A 223 17.10 -8.55 10.07
CA LEU A 223 17.54 -8.97 8.75
C LEU A 223 16.35 -9.08 7.78
N GLY A 224 15.17 -9.44 8.26
CA GLY A 224 13.95 -9.44 7.45
C GLY A 224 13.48 -8.03 7.04
N HIS A 225 13.96 -6.97 7.70
CA HIS A 225 13.64 -5.59 7.34
C HIS A 225 14.58 -4.99 6.27
N LEU A 226 15.73 -5.63 6.03
CA LEU A 226 16.74 -5.17 5.06
C LEU A 226 16.65 -5.90 3.71
N GLY A 227 15.81 -6.93 3.60
CA GLY A 227 15.60 -7.77 2.42
C GLY A 227 14.65 -7.25 1.35
#